data_743457ddff50c010f94831e3e8ccd1c5
#
_entry.id   743457ddff50c010f94831e3e8ccd1c5
#
_cell.length_a   1.000
_cell.length_b   1.000
_cell.length_c   1.000
_cell.angle_alpha   90.00
_cell.angle_beta   90.00
_cell.angle_gamma   90.00
#
_symmetry.space_group_name_H-M   'P 1'
#
loop_
_entity.id
_entity.type
_entity.pdbx_description
1 polymer ?
#
loop_
_entity_poly.entity_id
_entity_poly.type
_entity_poly.pdbx_seq_one_letter_code
_entity_poly.pdbx_strand_id
1 'polypeptide(L)'
;MGYCKSVAGTGQRAFCVSDSSRGQSAVLAKNSFRIDKGSRKRGVLVIPRVGSDIRNHSTLVESHVNEKGFEKIYIQGGLNVKPLVIEKIETSNENVVKEEDNRVEVNGATIDLGILKDLNENVMAEREASEIEKEAWKLLRDSVVSYCGNPVGTVAANDPADKQPLNYDQVFIRDFVPSALAFLLNGEQEIVKNFLLHTLQLQCWEKTVDCYCPGQGLMPASFKVRTVPLDGSDGAFEEILDPDFGESAIGRVAPVDSGLWWIILLRAYGKITGDYALQERVDVQTGIRLILNLCLADGFDMFPSLLVTDGSCMIDRRMGIHGHPLEIQALFYAALRCSREMLIVNDGTKDLVAAINNRLSALSFHVREYYWVDMKKINEIYRYKTEEYSVDAINKFNIYPDQIPSWLVDWIPEEGGYLIGNLEPGHMDFRFFTLGNLWAIVSSLGTPKQNEDILNLIEAKWDDLVAHMPLKICYPALEYEEWRIITGSDPKNTPWSYHNGGSWPTLLWQFTLACIKMGRPELAQKAVALAEQRLSVDKWPEYYDTRSGRFIGKQSRLNQTWTIAGFLASKMLLENPEKASLLFWEEDYELLEICVCALSKTGRKKCSRSAARSQNHV
;
A
#
# COMPACT_ATOMS: atom_id res chain seq x y z
N MET A 1 7.39 59.10 3.30
CA MET A 1 6.21 59.98 3.60
C MET A 1 4.99 59.16 3.32
N GLY A 2 4.11 58.78 4.17
CA GLY A 2 3.81 58.96 5.56
C GLY A 2 2.75 57.91 5.91
N TYR A 3 2.86 57.33 7.03
CA TYR A 3 1.94 57.30 8.18
C TYR A 3 0.44 57.13 7.88
N CYS A 4 -0.27 56.15 8.40
CA CYS A 4 -0.84 56.01 9.74
C CYS A 4 -1.62 54.70 9.87
N LYS A 5 -1.35 53.94 10.91
CA LYS A 5 -2.07 53.72 12.20
C LYS A 5 -3.41 53.00 12.12
N SER A 6 -3.36 51.88 12.79
CA SER A 6 -4.33 51.10 13.55
C SER A 6 -5.66 51.77 13.95
N VAL A 7 -6.78 50.99 13.93
CA VAL A 7 -7.77 50.95 15.02
C VAL A 7 -8.49 49.59 14.99
N ALA A 8 -8.60 49.00 16.17
CA ALA A 8 -9.40 47.81 16.48
C ALA A 8 -10.89 48.14 16.56
N GLY A 9 -11.74 47.13 16.36
CA GLY A 9 -13.18 47.29 16.61
C GLY A 9 -14.04 46.09 16.25
N THR A 10 -14.34 45.32 17.22
CA THR A 10 -15.45 44.38 17.49
C THR A 10 -16.72 44.56 16.64
N GLY A 11 -17.38 43.45 16.29
CA GLY A 11 -18.83 43.44 16.08
C GLY A 11 -19.37 42.38 15.14
N GLN A 12 -20.02 41.41 15.73
CA GLN A 12 -20.95 40.45 15.11
C GLN A 12 -21.96 41.08 14.14
N ARG A 13 -22.34 40.36 13.09
CA ARG A 13 -23.75 39.93 12.84
C ARG A 13 -23.90 39.30 11.46
N ALA A 14 -24.63 38.20 11.47
CA ALA A 14 -25.25 37.54 10.33
C ALA A 14 -26.27 38.45 9.61
N PHE A 15 -26.40 38.28 8.29
CA PHE A 15 -27.65 38.54 7.57
C PHE A 15 -27.78 37.58 6.37
N CYS A 16 -28.86 36.79 6.42
CA CYS A 16 -29.54 36.24 5.26
C CYS A 16 -30.33 37.37 4.55
N VAL A 17 -30.61 37.22 3.26
CA VAL A 17 -31.82 37.58 2.48
C VAL A 17 -31.44 37.49 1.00
N SER A 18 -31.92 36.50 0.25
CA SER A 18 -33.15 36.36 -0.57
C SER A 18 -33.21 37.36 -1.74
N ASP A 19 -33.33 36.86 -2.88
CA ASP A 19 -34.43 36.56 -3.77
C ASP A 19 -34.38 37.21 -5.14
N SER A 20 -34.83 36.46 -6.07
CA SER A 20 -35.63 36.68 -7.29
C SER A 20 -34.82 36.69 -8.60
N SER A 21 -35.23 36.04 -9.67
CA SER A 21 -36.49 35.42 -10.11
C SER A 21 -36.39 34.89 -11.53
N ARG A 22 -37.27 33.91 -11.84
CA ARG A 22 -37.78 33.47 -13.16
C ARG A 22 -36.84 32.62 -14.03
N GLY A 23 -37.23 31.48 -14.50
CA GLY A 23 -38.46 30.69 -14.55
C GLY A 23 -38.42 29.85 -15.81
N GLN A 24 -38.67 28.56 -15.70
CA GLN A 24 -39.47 27.83 -16.69
C GLN A 24 -39.66 26.37 -16.25
N SER A 25 -40.87 25.94 -16.46
CA SER A 25 -41.57 24.77 -15.98
C SER A 25 -41.03 23.44 -16.56
N ALA A 26 -40.90 22.40 -15.71
CA ALA A 26 -41.05 21.01 -16.14
C ALA A 26 -41.88 20.26 -15.09
N VAL A 27 -42.85 19.54 -15.60
CA VAL A 27 -43.92 18.81 -14.92
C VAL A 27 -43.35 17.64 -14.13
N LEU A 28 -43.55 17.63 -12.82
CA LEU A 28 -43.29 16.46 -11.97
C LEU A 28 -44.62 15.83 -11.56
N ALA A 29 -44.84 14.59 -11.99
CA ALA A 29 -45.95 13.78 -11.56
C ALA A 29 -45.82 13.46 -10.06
N LYS A 30 -46.83 13.83 -9.28
CA LYS A 30 -46.95 13.46 -7.88
C LYS A 30 -47.51 12.05 -7.78
N ASN A 31 -46.71 11.11 -7.27
CA ASN A 31 -47.27 9.91 -6.65
C ASN A 31 -47.15 10.03 -5.13
N SER A 32 -48.28 10.24 -4.53
CA SER A 32 -48.47 10.26 -3.08
C SER A 32 -48.54 8.82 -2.56
N PHE A 33 -47.58 8.43 -1.75
CA PHE A 33 -47.73 7.23 -0.91
C PHE A 33 -48.23 7.61 0.48
N ARG A 34 -49.40 7.11 0.82
CA ARG A 34 -50.00 7.16 2.15
C ARG A 34 -49.20 6.26 3.09
N ILE A 35 -48.71 6.82 4.17
CA ILE A 35 -48.10 6.06 5.27
C ILE A 35 -49.22 5.65 6.20
N ASP A 36 -49.49 4.36 6.27
CA ASP A 36 -50.37 3.78 7.26
C ASP A 36 -49.55 3.44 8.53
N LYS A 37 -50.02 3.99 9.67
CA LYS A 37 -49.40 3.77 10.98
C LYS A 37 -49.95 2.46 11.56
N GLY A 38 -49.13 1.40 11.54
CA GLY A 38 -49.50 0.16 12.23
C GLY A 38 -48.34 -0.84 12.31
N SER A 39 -47.89 -1.05 13.55
CA SER A 39 -47.09 -2.16 14.06
C SER A 39 -45.60 -2.18 13.73
N ARG A 40 -44.82 -1.84 14.76
CA ARG A 40 -43.41 -2.21 14.91
C ARG A 40 -43.24 -3.72 14.84
N LYS A 41 -42.71 -4.24 13.73
CA LYS A 41 -41.96 -5.50 13.74
C LYS A 41 -40.54 -5.17 13.31
N ARG A 42 -39.60 -5.36 14.25
CA ARG A 42 -38.17 -5.35 13.98
C ARG A 42 -37.89 -6.38 12.91
N GLY A 43 -37.57 -5.93 11.71
CA GLY A 43 -36.99 -6.80 10.68
C GLY A 43 -35.55 -7.08 11.10
N VAL A 44 -35.32 -8.23 11.67
CA VAL A 44 -33.99 -8.79 11.85
C VAL A 44 -33.53 -9.14 10.46
N LEU A 45 -32.47 -8.45 9.98
CA LEU A 45 -31.73 -8.88 8.81
C LEU A 45 -31.07 -10.21 9.21
N VAL A 46 -31.64 -11.31 8.79
CA VAL A 46 -31.05 -12.63 8.97
C VAL A 46 -29.91 -12.72 7.97
N ILE A 47 -28.72 -12.38 8.42
CA ILE A 47 -27.51 -12.89 7.80
C ILE A 47 -27.62 -14.42 7.93
N PRO A 48 -27.50 -15.19 6.84
CA PRO A 48 -27.52 -16.64 6.97
C PRO A 48 -26.30 -17.01 7.84
N ARG A 49 -26.57 -17.35 9.09
CA ARG A 49 -25.65 -18.13 9.90
C ARG A 49 -25.35 -19.37 9.08
N VAL A 50 -24.12 -19.51 8.65
CA VAL A 50 -23.56 -20.80 8.28
C VAL A 50 -23.87 -21.71 9.45
N GLY A 51 -24.62 -22.76 9.18
CA GLY A 51 -25.22 -23.62 10.18
C GLY A 51 -24.19 -24.07 11.20
N SER A 52 -24.56 -23.91 12.45
CA SER A 52 -23.89 -24.48 13.61
C SER A 52 -24.13 -26.01 13.66
N ASP A 53 -23.55 -26.72 12.69
CA ASP A 53 -23.37 -28.16 12.72
C ASP A 53 -21.92 -28.53 12.34
N ILE A 54 -21.00 -27.69 12.72
CA ILE A 54 -19.64 -28.12 13.02
C ILE A 54 -19.66 -28.41 14.52
N ARG A 55 -20.03 -29.66 14.85
CA ARG A 55 -19.70 -30.23 16.15
C ARG A 55 -18.23 -29.96 16.38
N ASN A 56 -17.95 -29.39 17.54
CA ASN A 56 -16.63 -29.23 18.10
C ASN A 56 -15.77 -30.48 17.88
N HIS A 57 -15.05 -30.55 16.78
CA HIS A 57 -13.85 -31.33 16.72
C HIS A 57 -12.74 -30.34 17.06
N SER A 58 -12.53 -30.15 18.37
CA SER A 58 -11.23 -29.73 18.86
C SER A 58 -10.24 -30.70 18.25
N THR A 59 -9.37 -30.20 17.38
CA THR A 59 -8.15 -30.88 16.97
C THR A 59 -7.29 -30.95 18.22
N LEU A 60 -7.44 -32.02 19.00
CA LEU A 60 -6.47 -32.41 20.02
C LEU A 60 -5.22 -32.82 19.26
N VAL A 61 -4.20 -32.00 19.30
CA VAL A 61 -2.85 -32.39 18.95
C VAL A 61 -2.32 -33.17 20.16
N GLU A 62 -2.47 -34.49 20.15
CA GLU A 62 -1.80 -35.35 21.10
C GLU A 62 -0.40 -35.64 20.57
N SER A 63 0.61 -35.06 21.23
CA SER A 63 2.01 -35.43 21.01
C SER A 63 2.32 -36.65 21.87
N HIS A 64 2.57 -37.79 21.23
CA HIS A 64 3.14 -38.96 21.88
C HIS A 64 4.63 -39.04 21.55
N VAL A 65 5.45 -38.81 22.55
CA VAL A 65 6.89 -39.10 22.50
C VAL A 65 7.08 -40.57 22.82
N ASN A 66 7.61 -41.35 21.86
CA ASN A 66 7.99 -42.72 22.14
C ASN A 66 9.45 -42.79 22.59
N GLU A 67 9.85 -43.91 23.19
CA GLU A 67 11.19 -44.15 23.75
C GLU A 67 12.38 -44.01 22.77
N LYS A 68 12.11 -43.60 21.53
CA LYS A 68 13.12 -43.38 20.46
C LYS A 68 13.18 -41.93 19.97
N GLY A 69 12.58 -40.98 20.65
CA GLY A 69 12.76 -39.55 20.36
C GLY A 69 12.02 -39.02 19.12
N PHE A 70 11.00 -39.73 18.61
CA PHE A 70 10.21 -39.25 17.46
C PHE A 70 8.87 -38.66 17.88
N GLU A 71 8.56 -37.47 17.38
CA GLU A 71 7.28 -36.82 17.56
C GLU A 71 6.38 -37.13 16.35
N LYS A 72 5.24 -37.79 16.56
CA LYS A 72 4.24 -38.05 15.51
C LYS A 72 3.11 -37.07 15.65
N ILE A 73 2.94 -36.21 14.65
CA ILE A 73 1.81 -35.31 14.55
C ILE A 73 0.71 -36.00 13.73
N TYR A 74 -0.45 -36.22 14.33
CA TYR A 74 -1.64 -36.74 13.64
C TYR A 74 -2.62 -35.61 13.40
N ILE A 75 -2.94 -35.36 12.13
CA ILE A 75 -4.04 -34.47 11.75
C ILE A 75 -5.26 -35.35 11.46
N GLN A 76 -6.27 -35.32 12.33
CA GLN A 76 -7.54 -35.94 12.07
C GLN A 76 -8.43 -35.01 11.27
N GLY A 77 -8.48 -35.19 9.98
CA GLY A 77 -9.45 -34.61 9.08
C GLY A 77 -9.39 -35.40 7.79
N GLY A 78 -10.43 -36.20 7.54
CA GLY A 78 -10.48 -37.23 6.53
C GLY A 78 -10.12 -36.78 5.11
N LEU A 79 -8.95 -37.12 4.70
CA LEU A 79 -8.52 -37.43 3.34
C LEU A 79 -7.15 -38.10 3.49
N ASN A 80 -6.94 -39.21 2.76
CA ASN A 80 -5.75 -40.05 2.82
C ASN A 80 -4.45 -39.22 2.51
N VAL A 81 -3.82 -38.72 3.55
CA VAL A 81 -2.49 -38.11 3.46
C VAL A 81 -1.51 -39.04 4.18
N LYS A 82 -0.47 -39.45 3.48
CA LYS A 82 0.63 -40.23 4.09
C LYS A 82 1.30 -39.38 5.18
N PRO A 83 1.63 -39.93 6.35
CA PRO A 83 2.29 -39.18 7.40
C PRO A 83 3.69 -38.74 6.97
N LEU A 84 3.97 -37.44 7.21
CA LEU A 84 5.31 -36.88 7.06
C LEU A 84 6.12 -37.31 8.28
N VAL A 85 7.22 -38.02 8.08
CA VAL A 85 8.18 -38.36 9.12
C VAL A 85 9.31 -37.34 9.07
N ILE A 86 9.42 -36.50 10.10
CA ILE A 86 10.54 -35.58 10.27
C ILE A 86 11.55 -36.27 11.21
N GLU A 87 12.70 -36.64 10.67
CA GLU A 87 13.82 -37.09 11.50
C GLU A 87 14.54 -35.90 12.11
N LYS A 88 14.58 -35.86 13.45
CA LYS A 88 15.45 -34.93 14.17
C LYS A 88 16.85 -35.48 14.18
N ILE A 89 17.80 -34.75 13.62
CA ILE A 89 19.23 -35.00 13.78
C ILE A 89 19.63 -34.50 15.17
N GLU A 90 19.90 -35.42 16.10
CA GLU A 90 20.50 -35.07 17.39
C GLU A 90 21.98 -34.78 17.20
N THR A 91 22.39 -33.55 17.46
CA THR A 91 23.80 -33.21 17.64
C THR A 91 24.21 -33.58 19.05
N SER A 92 24.84 -34.75 19.24
CA SER A 92 25.53 -35.07 20.46
C SER A 92 26.87 -34.34 20.48
N ASN A 93 27.04 -33.48 21.48
CA ASN A 93 28.36 -32.93 21.84
C ASN A 93 29.16 -33.99 22.56
N GLU A 94 30.16 -34.58 21.90
CA GLU A 94 31.32 -35.14 22.56
C GLU A 94 32.58 -34.73 21.80
N ASN A 95 33.46 -34.04 22.50
CA ASN A 95 34.78 -33.64 22.07
C ASN A 95 35.67 -34.87 21.80
N VAL A 96 35.96 -35.17 20.54
CA VAL A 96 37.15 -35.94 20.17
C VAL A 96 37.79 -35.24 18.97
N VAL A 97 38.93 -34.62 19.23
CA VAL A 97 39.84 -34.11 18.21
C VAL A 97 40.41 -35.28 17.46
N LYS A 98 40.04 -35.48 16.21
CA LYS A 98 40.79 -36.18 15.17
C LYS A 98 40.64 -35.42 13.88
N GLU A 99 41.79 -35.07 13.31
CA GLU A 99 41.91 -34.64 11.92
C GLU A 99 41.33 -35.76 11.02
N GLU A 100 40.19 -35.49 10.42
CA GLU A 100 39.63 -36.32 9.35
C GLU A 100 39.29 -35.46 8.14
N ASP A 101 39.68 -36.00 7.00
CA ASP A 101 39.58 -35.53 5.63
C ASP A 101 38.29 -34.78 5.34
N ASN A 102 38.40 -33.52 4.93
CA ASN A 102 37.30 -32.62 4.58
C ASN A 102 36.69 -32.93 3.21
N ARG A 103 36.28 -34.17 2.95
CA ARG A 103 35.65 -34.56 1.69
C ARG A 103 34.27 -35.18 1.90
N VAL A 104 33.27 -34.61 1.23
CA VAL A 104 31.91 -35.17 1.17
C VAL A 104 31.59 -35.54 -0.28
N GLU A 105 31.21 -36.79 -0.51
CA GLU A 105 30.76 -37.27 -1.81
C GLU A 105 29.24 -37.05 -1.96
N VAL A 106 28.86 -36.27 -2.97
CA VAL A 106 27.46 -36.11 -3.38
C VAL A 106 27.37 -36.44 -4.87
N ASN A 107 26.60 -37.48 -5.19
CA ASN A 107 26.36 -37.94 -6.58
C ASN A 107 27.62 -38.30 -7.39
N GLY A 108 28.63 -38.87 -6.74
CA GLY A 108 29.83 -39.34 -7.43
C GLY A 108 30.87 -38.27 -7.79
N ALA A 109 30.71 -37.05 -7.28
CA ALA A 109 31.71 -35.99 -7.36
C ALA A 109 32.19 -35.62 -5.96
N THR A 110 33.50 -35.61 -5.75
CA THR A 110 34.12 -35.18 -4.50
C THR A 110 34.27 -33.66 -4.52
N ILE A 111 33.59 -32.97 -3.62
CA ILE A 111 33.68 -31.49 -3.47
C ILE A 111 34.53 -31.19 -2.24
N ASP A 112 35.59 -30.42 -2.43
CA ASP A 112 36.47 -29.95 -1.37
C ASP A 112 35.81 -28.76 -0.66
N LEU A 113 35.45 -28.94 0.61
CA LEU A 113 34.80 -27.90 1.46
C LEU A 113 35.72 -26.70 1.73
N GLY A 114 37.02 -26.84 1.57
CA GLY A 114 37.99 -25.74 1.64
C GLY A 114 37.79 -24.72 0.50
N ILE A 115 37.52 -25.22 -0.71
CA ILE A 115 37.29 -24.39 -1.90
C ILE A 115 35.97 -23.61 -1.76
N LEU A 116 34.94 -24.17 -1.13
CA LEU A 116 33.66 -23.47 -0.87
C LEU A 116 33.80 -22.39 0.19
N LYS A 117 34.67 -22.54 1.20
CA LYS A 117 34.99 -21.48 2.15
C LYS A 117 35.76 -20.33 1.49
N ASP A 118 36.77 -20.66 0.68
CA ASP A 118 37.56 -19.66 -0.06
C ASP A 118 36.73 -18.94 -1.13
N LEU A 119 35.73 -19.59 -1.72
CA LEU A 119 34.77 -18.97 -2.64
C LEU A 119 33.79 -18.03 -1.89
N ASN A 120 33.37 -18.39 -0.67
CA ASN A 120 32.50 -17.55 0.14
C ASN A 120 33.24 -16.33 0.74
N GLU A 121 34.51 -16.47 1.11
CA GLU A 121 35.33 -15.37 1.61
C GLU A 121 35.78 -14.41 0.50
N ASN A 122 35.90 -14.88 -0.76
CA ASN A 122 36.24 -14.04 -1.92
C ASN A 122 35.03 -13.35 -2.59
N VAL A 123 33.79 -13.67 -2.24
CA VAL A 123 32.58 -13.04 -2.84
C VAL A 123 32.15 -11.79 -2.09
N MET A 124 32.70 -11.51 -0.91
CA MET A 124 32.42 -10.30 -0.12
C MET A 124 33.52 -9.22 -0.23
N ALA A 125 34.11 -9.04 -1.41
CA ALA A 125 34.78 -7.78 -1.68
C ALA A 125 33.67 -6.72 -1.79
N GLU A 126 33.51 -5.89 -0.76
CA GLU A 126 32.59 -4.74 -0.78
C GLU A 126 32.87 -3.94 -2.06
N ARG A 127 31.88 -3.92 -2.95
CA ARG A 127 31.96 -3.08 -4.14
C ARG A 127 32.12 -1.61 -3.70
N GLU A 128 33.11 -0.94 -4.19
CA GLU A 128 33.23 0.50 -3.94
C GLU A 128 32.02 1.24 -4.50
N ALA A 129 31.35 2.05 -3.64
CA ALA A 129 30.21 2.85 -4.05
C ALA A 129 30.59 3.81 -5.19
N SER A 130 29.75 3.91 -6.20
CA SER A 130 29.95 4.84 -7.32
C SER A 130 29.89 6.30 -6.86
N GLU A 131 30.40 7.23 -7.65
CA GLU A 131 30.38 8.66 -7.29
C GLU A 131 28.95 9.19 -7.11
N ILE A 132 27.99 8.71 -7.90
CA ILE A 132 26.58 9.07 -7.74
C ILE A 132 25.99 8.53 -6.45
N GLU A 133 26.38 7.33 -6.01
CA GLU A 133 25.95 6.78 -4.73
C GLU A 133 26.56 7.55 -3.55
N LYS A 134 27.83 7.94 -3.64
CA LYS A 134 28.49 8.80 -2.63
C LYS A 134 27.80 10.15 -2.52
N GLU A 135 27.46 10.79 -3.65
CA GLU A 135 26.69 12.02 -3.71
C GLU A 135 25.30 11.82 -3.07
N ALA A 136 24.56 10.77 -3.48
CA ALA A 136 23.24 10.48 -2.97
C ALA A 136 23.24 10.27 -1.44
N TRP A 137 24.20 9.51 -0.91
CA TRP A 137 24.36 9.32 0.54
C TRP A 137 24.67 10.63 1.26
N LYS A 138 25.50 11.48 0.70
CA LYS A 138 25.76 12.79 1.28
C LYS A 138 24.50 13.64 1.35
N LEU A 139 23.76 13.77 0.26
CA LEU A 139 22.52 14.54 0.20
C LEU A 139 21.45 13.98 1.14
N LEU A 140 21.34 12.64 1.26
CA LEU A 140 20.41 12.00 2.17
C LEU A 140 20.76 12.31 3.64
N ARG A 141 22.03 12.24 4.03
CA ARG A 141 22.48 12.61 5.37
C ARG A 141 22.33 14.10 5.66
N ASP A 142 22.57 14.96 4.67
CA ASP A 142 22.38 16.41 4.79
C ASP A 142 20.89 16.80 4.99
N SER A 143 19.93 15.89 4.67
CA SER A 143 18.49 16.09 4.86
C SER A 143 17.96 15.59 6.22
N VAL A 144 18.80 15.00 7.07
CA VAL A 144 18.41 14.46 8.36
C VAL A 144 17.98 15.56 9.32
N VAL A 145 16.84 15.35 9.97
CA VAL A 145 16.28 16.20 11.02
C VAL A 145 16.57 15.58 12.38
N SER A 146 17.05 16.40 13.31
CA SER A 146 17.27 16.00 14.70
C SER A 146 16.23 16.61 15.63
N TYR A 147 15.87 15.87 16.69
CA TYR A 147 15.02 16.31 17.77
C TYR A 147 15.68 15.91 19.09
N CYS A 148 15.91 16.89 19.96
CA CYS A 148 16.65 16.69 21.22
C CYS A 148 17.99 15.95 21.01
N GLY A 149 18.70 16.28 19.93
CA GLY A 149 19.99 15.70 19.57
C GLY A 149 19.96 14.33 18.89
N ASN A 150 18.78 13.71 18.72
CA ASN A 150 18.61 12.41 18.07
C ASN A 150 18.04 12.56 16.66
N PRO A 151 18.53 11.80 15.65
CA PRO A 151 17.95 11.82 14.31
C PRO A 151 16.54 11.21 14.33
N VAL A 152 15.57 11.91 13.72
CA VAL A 152 14.15 11.52 13.78
C VAL A 152 13.47 11.44 12.41
N GLY A 153 14.20 11.62 11.33
CA GLY A 153 13.67 11.55 9.96
C GLY A 153 14.44 12.43 9.00
N THR A 154 13.91 12.62 7.80
CA THR A 154 14.49 13.47 6.76
C THR A 154 13.44 14.44 6.25
N VAL A 155 13.83 15.68 5.92
CA VAL A 155 12.94 16.61 5.22
C VAL A 155 12.58 16.09 3.83
N ALA A 156 11.45 16.50 3.29
CA ALA A 156 10.99 16.04 1.97
C ALA A 156 11.92 16.51 0.84
N ALA A 157 12.43 17.75 0.90
CA ALA A 157 13.43 18.24 -0.03
C ALA A 157 14.40 19.18 0.69
N ASN A 158 15.69 19.07 0.35
CA ASN A 158 16.75 19.90 0.92
C ASN A 158 17.51 20.63 -0.20
N ASP A 159 16.85 21.63 -0.83
CA ASP A 159 17.47 22.48 -1.84
C ASP A 159 17.93 23.82 -1.21
N PRO A 160 19.25 24.04 -1.02
CA PRO A 160 19.76 25.28 -0.44
C PRO A 160 19.44 26.54 -1.28
N ALA A 161 19.10 26.37 -2.55
CA ALA A 161 18.72 27.47 -3.42
C ALA A 161 17.25 27.86 -3.29
N ASP A 162 16.41 27.01 -2.70
CA ASP A 162 14.99 27.28 -2.51
C ASP A 162 14.75 28.19 -1.31
N LYS A 163 14.35 29.42 -1.58
CA LYS A 163 14.03 30.41 -0.55
C LYS A 163 12.63 30.27 0.04
N GLN A 164 11.79 29.44 -0.55
CA GLN A 164 10.41 29.22 -0.15
C GLN A 164 10.08 27.72 -0.17
N PRO A 165 10.59 26.95 0.80
CA PRO A 165 10.43 25.50 0.80
C PRO A 165 8.97 25.06 1.00
N LEU A 166 8.05 25.97 1.35
CA LEU A 166 6.66 25.67 1.70
C LEU A 166 6.61 24.62 2.83
N ASN A 167 6.02 23.43 2.57
CA ASN A 167 5.97 22.32 3.49
C ASN A 167 7.06 21.24 3.22
N TYR A 168 7.95 21.46 2.25
CA TYR A 168 9.01 20.47 1.95
C TYR A 168 10.15 20.45 2.97
N ASP A 169 10.16 21.37 3.93
CA ASP A 169 11.06 21.39 5.09
C ASP A 169 10.53 20.57 6.28
N GLN A 170 9.46 19.79 6.07
CA GLN A 170 8.85 18.89 7.05
C GLN A 170 9.26 17.44 6.80
N VAL A 171 9.13 16.61 7.84
CA VAL A 171 9.29 15.16 7.76
C VAL A 171 7.92 14.55 7.51
N PHE A 172 7.68 14.06 6.28
CA PHE A 172 6.46 13.35 5.93
C PHE A 172 6.59 11.86 6.25
N ILE A 173 5.55 11.24 6.82
CA ILE A 173 5.60 9.82 7.18
C ILE A 173 5.74 8.95 5.92
N ARG A 174 4.95 9.20 4.88
CA ARG A 174 5.06 8.48 3.62
C ARG A 174 6.42 8.68 2.95
N ASP A 175 6.89 9.94 2.86
CA ASP A 175 8.10 10.28 2.11
C ASP A 175 9.36 9.75 2.82
N PHE A 176 9.32 9.57 4.13
CA PHE A 176 10.43 9.01 4.89
C PHE A 176 10.61 7.49 4.65
N VAL A 177 9.60 6.76 4.21
CA VAL A 177 9.69 5.29 4.05
C VAL A 177 10.88 4.85 3.19
N PRO A 178 11.10 5.36 1.96
CA PRO A 178 12.29 4.98 1.19
C PRO A 178 13.60 5.41 1.85
N SER A 179 13.63 6.55 2.56
CA SER A 179 14.81 6.97 3.35
C SER A 179 15.08 6.00 4.51
N ALA A 180 14.04 5.61 5.22
CA ALA A 180 14.13 4.62 6.29
C ALA A 180 14.66 3.27 5.77
N LEU A 181 14.19 2.82 4.60
CA LEU A 181 14.69 1.58 3.99
C LEU A 181 16.16 1.71 3.60
N ALA A 182 16.58 2.83 3.01
CA ALA A 182 17.97 3.07 2.69
C ALA A 182 18.86 3.02 3.95
N PHE A 183 18.47 3.69 5.03
CA PHE A 183 19.20 3.64 6.31
C PHE A 183 19.21 2.23 6.91
N LEU A 184 18.10 1.51 6.94
CA LEU A 184 18.03 0.14 7.46
C LEU A 184 18.92 -0.82 6.67
N LEU A 185 18.88 -0.75 5.35
CA LEU A 185 19.71 -1.59 4.47
C LEU A 185 21.20 -1.29 4.65
N ASN A 186 21.54 -0.05 5.00
CA ASN A 186 22.91 0.39 5.31
C ASN A 186 23.33 0.13 6.76
N GLY A 187 22.46 -0.45 7.60
CA GLY A 187 22.75 -0.74 9.01
C GLY A 187 22.55 0.44 9.99
N GLU A 188 22.05 1.57 9.52
CA GLU A 188 21.79 2.77 10.33
C GLU A 188 20.34 2.75 10.88
N GLN A 189 20.10 1.84 11.84
CA GLN A 189 18.75 1.57 12.34
C GLN A 189 18.20 2.61 13.33
N GLU A 190 19.08 3.43 13.95
CA GLU A 190 18.69 4.34 15.04
C GLU A 190 17.71 5.42 14.60
N ILE A 191 17.97 6.06 13.47
CA ILE A 191 17.08 7.08 12.90
C ILE A 191 15.67 6.54 12.66
N VAL A 192 15.55 5.28 12.21
CA VAL A 192 14.25 4.66 11.94
C VAL A 192 13.53 4.30 13.24
N LYS A 193 14.25 3.80 14.23
CA LYS A 193 13.70 3.53 15.57
C LYS A 193 13.16 4.81 16.22
N ASN A 194 13.94 5.87 16.19
CA ASN A 194 13.55 7.18 16.73
C ASN A 194 12.34 7.74 15.98
N PHE A 195 12.33 7.68 14.64
CA PHE A 195 11.18 8.08 13.83
C PHE A 195 9.91 7.34 14.25
N LEU A 196 9.96 6.01 14.35
CA LEU A 196 8.80 5.19 14.73
C LEU A 196 8.27 5.56 16.12
N LEU A 197 9.16 5.79 17.09
CA LEU A 197 8.76 6.12 18.46
C LEU A 197 8.21 7.55 18.59
N HIS A 198 8.84 8.52 17.92
CA HIS A 198 8.40 9.91 18.02
C HIS A 198 7.11 10.16 17.22
N THR A 199 6.95 9.55 16.05
CA THR A 199 5.69 9.64 15.31
C THR A 199 4.53 8.97 16.04
N LEU A 200 4.80 7.89 16.78
CA LEU A 200 3.80 7.27 17.65
C LEU A 200 3.28 8.22 18.74
N GLN A 201 4.15 9.07 19.30
CA GLN A 201 3.76 10.08 20.29
C GLN A 201 2.83 11.16 19.68
N LEU A 202 2.92 11.38 18.38
CA LEU A 202 2.09 12.33 17.64
C LEU A 202 0.74 11.74 17.19
N GLN A 203 0.50 10.45 17.41
CA GLN A 203 -0.77 9.80 17.06
C GLN A 203 -1.94 10.50 17.78
N CYS A 204 -3.02 10.79 17.05
CA CYS A 204 -4.19 11.44 17.63
C CYS A 204 -4.91 10.54 18.64
N TRP A 205 -5.19 11.08 19.83
CA TRP A 205 -5.92 10.42 20.91
C TRP A 205 -7.37 10.88 21.06
N GLU A 206 -7.79 11.89 20.30
CA GLU A 206 -9.12 12.44 20.35
C GLU A 206 -10.14 11.46 19.74
N LYS A 207 -11.24 11.26 20.45
CA LYS A 207 -12.28 10.30 20.03
C LYS A 207 -13.22 10.86 18.96
N THR A 208 -13.33 12.18 18.86
CA THR A 208 -14.26 12.84 17.96
C THR A 208 -13.61 13.04 16.61
N VAL A 209 -14.30 12.64 15.55
CA VAL A 209 -13.91 12.90 14.16
C VAL A 209 -14.83 13.98 13.61
N ASP A 210 -14.30 15.14 13.35
CA ASP A 210 -14.97 16.25 12.66
C ASP A 210 -13.94 17.05 11.84
N CYS A 211 -14.36 18.19 11.28
CA CYS A 211 -13.46 19.03 10.48
C CYS A 211 -12.32 19.69 11.30
N TYR A 212 -12.33 19.57 12.61
CA TYR A 212 -11.35 20.16 13.54
C TYR A 212 -10.53 19.10 14.28
N CYS A 213 -11.11 17.91 14.50
CA CYS A 213 -10.51 16.82 15.27
C CYS A 213 -10.13 15.67 14.34
N PRO A 214 -8.83 15.29 14.26
CA PRO A 214 -8.35 14.27 13.32
C PRO A 214 -8.96 12.88 13.54
N GLY A 215 -9.36 12.56 14.77
CA GLY A 215 -9.89 11.26 15.14
C GLY A 215 -8.85 10.31 15.74
N GLN A 216 -9.30 9.53 16.73
CA GLN A 216 -8.43 8.63 17.48
C GLN A 216 -7.80 7.57 16.58
N GLY A 217 -6.48 7.47 16.64
CA GLY A 217 -5.70 6.51 15.86
C GLY A 217 -5.08 7.08 14.60
N LEU A 218 -5.51 8.27 14.14
CA LEU A 218 -4.91 8.90 12.96
C LEU A 218 -3.46 9.30 13.25
N MET A 219 -2.57 8.97 12.30
CA MET A 219 -1.19 9.45 12.31
C MET A 219 -1.11 10.77 11.55
N PRO A 220 -0.21 11.69 11.89
CA PRO A 220 -0.04 12.91 11.10
C PRO A 220 0.48 12.61 9.68
N ALA A 221 0.25 13.51 8.74
CA ALA A 221 0.87 13.45 7.42
C ALA A 221 2.37 13.72 7.52
N SER A 222 2.73 14.69 8.34
CA SER A 222 4.10 15.17 8.55
C SER A 222 4.24 15.81 9.93
N PHE A 223 5.47 16.11 10.29
CA PHE A 223 5.78 16.92 11.46
C PHE A 223 6.99 17.81 11.20
N LYS A 224 7.11 18.85 12.01
CA LYS A 224 8.24 19.76 12.01
C LYS A 224 8.82 19.87 13.40
N VAL A 225 10.14 19.94 13.52
CA VAL A 225 10.81 20.28 14.78
C VAL A 225 10.81 21.81 14.91
N ARG A 226 10.26 22.31 16.00
CA ARG A 226 10.25 23.75 16.32
C ARG A 226 10.93 24.03 17.65
N THR A 227 11.68 25.11 17.71
CA THR A 227 12.25 25.65 18.94
C THR A 227 11.27 26.70 19.48
N VAL A 228 10.77 26.49 20.69
CA VAL A 228 9.86 27.42 21.36
C VAL A 228 10.51 27.95 22.64
N PRO A 229 10.32 29.24 23.00
CA PRO A 229 10.81 29.78 24.25
C PRO A 229 10.02 29.19 25.41
N LEU A 230 10.71 28.85 26.50
CA LEU A 230 10.08 28.45 27.76
C LEU A 230 9.53 29.68 28.47
N ASP A 231 8.23 29.66 28.81
CA ASP A 231 7.61 30.75 29.57
C ASP A 231 8.28 30.95 30.93
N GLY A 232 8.78 32.18 31.16
CA GLY A 232 9.31 32.61 32.46
C GLY A 232 10.82 32.45 32.65
N SER A 233 11.58 32.01 31.67
CA SER A 233 13.05 31.99 31.72
C SER A 233 13.67 32.76 30.58
N ASP A 234 14.41 33.82 30.88
CA ASP A 234 15.16 34.57 29.88
C ASP A 234 16.18 33.66 29.14
N GLY A 235 15.89 33.32 27.88
CA GLY A 235 16.82 32.64 26.99
C GLY A 235 16.80 31.10 27.04
N ALA A 236 15.88 30.45 27.73
CA ALA A 236 15.70 29.01 27.66
C ALA A 236 14.71 28.64 26.52
N PHE A 237 15.07 27.65 25.73
CA PHE A 237 14.28 27.14 24.61
C PHE A 237 14.08 25.64 24.74
N GLU A 238 12.93 25.16 24.27
CA GLU A 238 12.61 23.75 24.16
C GLU A 238 12.32 23.40 22.70
N GLU A 239 12.76 22.23 22.26
CA GLU A 239 12.37 21.67 20.97
C GLU A 239 11.06 20.92 21.13
N ILE A 240 10.10 21.15 20.22
CA ILE A 240 8.83 20.44 20.17
C ILE A 240 8.62 19.84 18.77
N LEU A 241 7.86 18.76 18.72
CA LEU A 241 7.35 18.17 17.49
C LEU A 241 5.96 18.76 17.19
N ASP A 242 5.83 19.43 16.06
CA ASP A 242 4.60 20.07 15.60
C ASP A 242 3.99 19.24 14.47
N PRO A 243 2.92 18.45 14.71
CA PRO A 243 2.31 17.59 13.71
C PRO A 243 1.35 18.36 12.78
N ASP A 244 1.27 17.92 11.52
CA ASP A 244 0.28 18.32 10.53
C ASP A 244 -0.60 17.11 10.18
N PHE A 245 -1.89 17.20 10.49
CA PHE A 245 -2.88 16.15 10.19
C PHE A 245 -3.60 16.40 8.85
N GLY A 246 -2.95 17.06 7.91
CA GLY A 246 -3.46 17.36 6.59
C GLY A 246 -4.08 18.76 6.46
N GLU A 247 -3.86 19.63 7.45
CA GLU A 247 -4.29 21.03 7.38
C GLU A 247 -3.59 21.79 6.26
N SER A 248 -2.33 21.45 6.01
CA SER A 248 -1.54 22.03 4.91
C SER A 248 -1.94 21.49 3.55
N ALA A 249 -2.69 20.39 3.49
CA ALA A 249 -3.17 19.82 2.23
C ALA A 249 -4.31 20.63 1.65
N ILE A 250 -4.36 20.71 0.32
CA ILE A 250 -5.49 21.35 -0.36
C ILE A 250 -6.76 20.54 -0.07
N GLY A 251 -7.69 21.15 0.68
CA GLY A 251 -8.97 20.56 1.02
C GLY A 251 -9.01 19.73 2.31
N ARG A 252 -7.98 19.79 3.15
CA ARG A 252 -7.92 19.12 4.46
C ARG A 252 -8.26 17.63 4.39
N VAL A 253 -7.37 16.86 3.82
CA VAL A 253 -7.53 15.41 3.67
C VAL A 253 -6.91 14.70 4.86
N ALA A 254 -7.67 13.82 5.52
CA ALA A 254 -7.14 12.99 6.59
C ALA A 254 -6.05 12.04 6.05
N PRO A 255 -4.83 12.03 6.60
CA PRO A 255 -3.70 11.25 6.06
C PRO A 255 -3.77 9.78 6.51
N VAL A 256 -4.77 9.04 6.04
CA VAL A 256 -5.00 7.63 6.41
C VAL A 256 -3.84 6.74 6.00
N ASP A 257 -3.20 7.02 4.87
CA ASP A 257 -2.04 6.31 4.37
C ASP A 257 -0.83 6.36 5.33
N SER A 258 -0.67 7.44 6.09
CA SER A 258 0.43 7.59 7.06
C SER A 258 0.45 6.48 8.10
N GLY A 259 -0.71 6.11 8.65
CA GLY A 259 -0.81 4.99 9.61
C GLY A 259 -0.50 3.64 8.96
N LEU A 260 -0.91 3.45 7.71
CA LEU A 260 -0.62 2.22 6.96
C LEU A 260 0.89 2.09 6.68
N TRP A 261 1.54 3.18 6.22
CA TRP A 261 2.97 3.23 6.01
C TRP A 261 3.77 3.04 7.30
N TRP A 262 3.31 3.63 8.39
CA TRP A 262 3.96 3.45 9.70
C TRP A 262 3.97 1.99 10.16
N ILE A 263 2.86 1.26 10.00
CA ILE A 263 2.77 -0.17 10.32
C ILE A 263 3.70 -0.99 9.41
N ILE A 264 3.75 -0.68 8.11
CA ILE A 264 4.62 -1.35 7.15
C ILE A 264 6.09 -1.13 7.50
N LEU A 265 6.46 0.11 7.84
CA LEU A 265 7.83 0.44 8.23
C LEU A 265 8.24 -0.22 9.56
N LEU A 266 7.33 -0.31 10.54
CA LEU A 266 7.59 -0.99 11.80
C LEU A 266 7.93 -2.49 11.57
N ARG A 267 7.17 -3.15 10.69
CA ARG A 267 7.48 -4.54 10.31
C ARG A 267 8.84 -4.64 9.60
N ALA A 268 9.11 -3.76 8.66
CA ALA A 268 10.38 -3.72 7.94
C ALA A 268 11.57 -3.55 8.90
N TYR A 269 11.42 -2.64 9.90
CA TYR A 269 12.41 -2.46 10.96
C TYR A 269 12.68 -3.78 11.69
N GLY A 270 11.65 -4.44 12.21
CA GLY A 270 11.81 -5.71 12.94
C GLY A 270 12.45 -6.82 12.08
N LYS A 271 12.03 -6.94 10.80
CA LYS A 271 12.57 -7.97 9.88
C LYS A 271 14.04 -7.74 9.52
N ILE A 272 14.45 -6.50 9.28
CA ILE A 272 15.83 -6.19 8.87
C ILE A 272 16.78 -6.21 10.07
N THR A 273 16.36 -5.66 11.21
CA THR A 273 17.22 -5.50 12.38
C THR A 273 17.22 -6.72 13.32
N GLY A 274 16.16 -7.53 13.27
CA GLY A 274 15.89 -8.57 14.27
C GLY A 274 15.42 -8.05 15.64
N ASP A 275 15.25 -6.72 15.81
CA ASP A 275 14.73 -6.10 17.05
C ASP A 275 13.19 -6.17 17.07
N TYR A 276 12.65 -7.31 17.43
CA TYR A 276 11.22 -7.51 17.61
C TYR A 276 10.69 -6.91 18.92
N ALA A 277 11.58 -6.60 19.89
CA ALA A 277 11.17 -6.01 21.16
C ALA A 277 10.49 -4.64 20.98
N LEU A 278 10.83 -3.90 19.92
CA LEU A 278 10.16 -2.63 19.60
C LEU A 278 8.67 -2.83 19.34
N GLN A 279 8.30 -3.80 18.50
CA GLN A 279 6.90 -4.06 18.15
C GLN A 279 6.09 -4.66 19.32
N GLU A 280 6.74 -5.31 20.29
CA GLU A 280 6.09 -5.92 21.45
C GLU A 280 5.81 -4.89 22.58
N ARG A 281 6.31 -3.68 22.48
CA ARG A 281 6.04 -2.61 23.47
C ARG A 281 4.55 -2.32 23.55
N VAL A 282 4.07 -2.07 24.77
CA VAL A 282 2.65 -1.82 25.05
C VAL A 282 2.10 -0.60 24.28
N ASP A 283 2.88 0.47 24.19
CA ASP A 283 2.52 1.68 23.47
C ASP A 283 2.44 1.43 21.96
N VAL A 284 3.40 0.70 21.38
CA VAL A 284 3.43 0.31 19.98
C VAL A 284 2.24 -0.60 19.62
N GLN A 285 1.99 -1.63 20.45
CA GLN A 285 0.80 -2.50 20.32
C GLN A 285 -0.50 -1.69 20.38
N THR A 286 -0.56 -0.68 21.24
CA THR A 286 -1.72 0.21 21.35
C THR A 286 -1.85 1.08 20.12
N GLY A 287 -0.75 1.65 19.61
CA GLY A 287 -0.73 2.44 18.37
C GLY A 287 -1.24 1.66 17.16
N ILE A 288 -0.76 0.42 16.96
CA ILE A 288 -1.26 -0.48 15.91
C ILE A 288 -2.77 -0.68 16.05
N ARG A 289 -3.25 -1.01 17.26
CA ARG A 289 -4.69 -1.23 17.49
C ARG A 289 -5.53 0.01 17.19
N LEU A 290 -5.05 1.20 17.53
CA LEU A 290 -5.78 2.44 17.26
C LEU A 290 -5.86 2.74 15.77
N ILE A 291 -4.79 2.55 15.00
CA ILE A 291 -4.81 2.69 13.54
C ILE A 291 -5.82 1.70 12.93
N LEU A 292 -5.76 0.43 13.35
CA LEU A 292 -6.67 -0.59 12.81
C LEU A 292 -8.13 -0.33 13.19
N ASN A 293 -8.40 0.09 14.42
CA ASN A 293 -9.75 0.44 14.84
C ASN A 293 -10.33 1.60 14.03
N LEU A 294 -9.50 2.60 13.71
CA LEU A 294 -9.89 3.69 12.81
C LEU A 294 -10.23 3.16 11.42
N CYS A 295 -9.33 2.35 10.82
CA CYS A 295 -9.51 1.82 9.46
C CYS A 295 -10.62 0.77 9.34
N LEU A 296 -10.97 0.08 10.43
CA LEU A 296 -12.03 -0.94 10.47
C LEU A 296 -13.34 -0.41 11.06
N ALA A 297 -13.41 0.89 11.41
CA ALA A 297 -14.60 1.50 11.96
C ALA A 297 -15.71 1.66 10.89
N ASP A 298 -16.96 1.55 11.33
CA ASP A 298 -18.12 1.85 10.49
C ASP A 298 -18.06 3.32 10.02
N GLY A 299 -18.29 3.53 8.73
CA GLY A 299 -18.23 4.85 8.11
C GLY A 299 -16.95 5.14 7.31
N PHE A 300 -15.83 4.51 7.64
CA PHE A 300 -14.65 4.45 6.78
C PHE A 300 -14.77 3.37 5.69
N ASP A 301 -15.79 2.56 5.78
CA ASP A 301 -15.94 1.32 5.04
C ASP A 301 -17.37 1.21 4.52
N MET A 302 -17.59 1.67 3.30
CA MET A 302 -18.91 1.53 2.64
C MET A 302 -19.21 0.09 2.25
N PHE A 303 -18.16 -0.72 2.04
CA PHE A 303 -18.24 -2.15 1.74
C PHE A 303 -17.34 -2.92 2.71
N PRO A 304 -17.69 -4.17 3.05
CA PRO A 304 -16.90 -4.94 4.01
C PRO A 304 -15.47 -5.25 3.55
N SER A 305 -15.15 -5.02 2.28
CA SER A 305 -13.85 -5.30 1.69
C SER A 305 -12.95 -4.08 1.55
N LEU A 306 -13.50 -2.88 1.34
CA LEU A 306 -12.74 -1.70 0.91
C LEU A 306 -12.72 -0.62 1.98
N LEU A 307 -11.59 0.06 2.11
CA LEU A 307 -11.43 1.28 2.89
C LEU A 307 -11.72 2.48 1.98
N VAL A 308 -12.72 3.28 2.35
CA VAL A 308 -13.10 4.51 1.64
C VAL A 308 -12.17 5.63 2.08
N THR A 309 -11.56 6.32 1.10
CA THR A 309 -10.75 7.51 1.36
C THR A 309 -11.07 8.61 0.35
N ASP A 310 -10.77 9.84 0.71
CA ASP A 310 -10.89 11.00 -0.17
C ASP A 310 -9.52 11.65 -0.37
N GLY A 311 -8.74 11.08 -1.29
CA GLY A 311 -7.47 11.63 -1.73
C GLY A 311 -6.31 11.53 -0.73
N SER A 312 -6.41 10.62 0.24
CA SER A 312 -5.36 10.34 1.22
C SER A 312 -4.36 9.30 0.70
N CYS A 313 -3.68 9.61 -0.39
CA CYS A 313 -2.70 8.76 -1.04
C CYS A 313 -1.62 9.62 -1.71
N MET A 314 -0.63 8.99 -2.35
CA MET A 314 0.40 9.71 -3.08
C MET A 314 -0.19 10.57 -4.21
N ILE A 315 -1.22 10.06 -4.89
CA ILE A 315 -1.87 10.77 -5.99
C ILE A 315 -2.78 11.85 -5.44
N ASP A 316 -2.62 13.07 -5.96
CA ASP A 316 -3.43 14.21 -5.57
C ASP A 316 -4.92 13.98 -5.91
N ARG A 317 -5.81 14.25 -4.94
CA ARG A 317 -7.26 14.15 -5.11
C ARG A 317 -7.81 14.96 -6.31
N ARG A 318 -7.12 16.02 -6.72
CA ARG A 318 -7.45 16.79 -7.92
C ARG A 318 -7.39 15.98 -9.22
N MET A 319 -6.79 14.79 -9.17
CA MET A 319 -6.82 13.83 -10.26
C MET A 319 -8.13 13.04 -10.38
N GLY A 320 -9.14 13.36 -9.59
CA GLY A 320 -10.42 12.65 -9.56
C GLY A 320 -10.34 11.31 -8.81
N ILE A 321 -9.30 11.10 -8.03
CA ILE A 321 -9.11 9.88 -7.24
C ILE A 321 -9.75 10.08 -5.86
N HIS A 322 -10.88 9.44 -5.66
CA HIS A 322 -11.63 9.42 -4.41
C HIS A 322 -12.41 8.10 -4.30
N GLY A 323 -12.96 7.80 -3.14
CA GLY A 323 -13.68 6.55 -2.89
C GLY A 323 -12.74 5.39 -2.56
N HIS A 324 -12.46 4.50 -3.50
CA HIS A 324 -11.69 3.27 -3.28
C HIS A 324 -10.43 3.17 -4.16
N PRO A 325 -9.46 4.08 -4.02
CA PRO A 325 -8.26 4.05 -4.85
C PRO A 325 -7.42 2.80 -4.59
N LEU A 326 -6.92 2.18 -5.66
CA LEU A 326 -6.11 0.95 -5.60
C LEU A 326 -4.91 1.09 -4.67
N GLU A 327 -4.26 2.24 -4.69
CA GLU A 327 -3.10 2.52 -3.82
C GLU A 327 -3.43 2.25 -2.35
N ILE A 328 -4.54 2.83 -1.88
CA ILE A 328 -4.97 2.66 -0.48
C ILE A 328 -5.39 1.22 -0.21
N GLN A 329 -6.06 0.54 -1.15
CA GLN A 329 -6.45 -0.86 -0.98
C GLN A 329 -5.22 -1.76 -0.84
N ALA A 330 -4.19 -1.56 -1.65
CA ALA A 330 -2.95 -2.33 -1.60
C ALA A 330 -2.15 -2.06 -0.33
N LEU A 331 -2.05 -0.80 0.10
CA LEU A 331 -1.41 -0.43 1.37
C LEU A 331 -2.17 -0.98 2.58
N PHE A 332 -3.49 -0.88 2.57
CA PHE A 332 -4.33 -1.40 3.64
C PHE A 332 -4.19 -2.92 3.77
N TYR A 333 -4.21 -3.64 2.65
CA TYR A 333 -3.95 -5.08 2.63
C TYR A 333 -2.57 -5.42 3.24
N ALA A 334 -1.52 -4.69 2.84
CA ALA A 334 -0.19 -4.86 3.39
C ALA A 334 -0.15 -4.58 4.90
N ALA A 335 -0.73 -3.47 5.35
CA ALA A 335 -0.77 -3.10 6.77
C ALA A 335 -1.54 -4.12 7.62
N LEU A 336 -2.64 -4.69 7.10
CA LEU A 336 -3.37 -5.78 7.76
C LEU A 336 -2.50 -7.03 7.89
N ARG A 337 -1.74 -7.40 6.86
CA ARG A 337 -0.78 -8.52 6.92
C ARG A 337 0.32 -8.27 7.95
N CYS A 338 0.92 -7.07 7.95
CA CYS A 338 1.88 -6.67 8.96
C CYS A 338 1.31 -6.80 10.38
N SER A 339 0.12 -6.26 10.59
CA SER A 339 -0.52 -6.23 11.90
C SER A 339 -0.83 -7.65 12.39
N ARG A 340 -1.26 -8.55 11.50
CA ARG A 340 -1.49 -9.97 11.83
C ARG A 340 -0.20 -10.66 12.32
N GLU A 341 0.96 -10.29 11.74
CA GLU A 341 2.28 -10.82 12.16
C GLU A 341 2.73 -10.24 13.51
N MET A 342 2.46 -8.95 13.78
CA MET A 342 3.04 -8.21 14.90
C MET A 342 2.15 -8.14 16.14
N LEU A 343 0.83 -8.31 16.02
CA LEU A 343 -0.09 -8.22 17.15
C LEU A 343 0.07 -9.42 18.09
N ILE A 344 0.21 -9.12 19.38
CA ILE A 344 0.19 -10.13 20.44
C ILE A 344 -1.25 -10.58 20.64
N VAL A 345 -1.51 -11.87 20.36
CA VAL A 345 -2.85 -12.46 20.48
C VAL A 345 -3.16 -12.76 21.95
N ASN A 346 -4.21 -12.12 22.46
CA ASN A 346 -4.74 -12.33 23.81
C ASN A 346 -6.27 -12.08 23.80
N ASP A 347 -6.93 -12.22 24.94
CA ASP A 347 -8.38 -12.02 25.04
C ASP A 347 -8.84 -10.61 24.58
N GLY A 348 -8.01 -9.60 24.72
CA GLY A 348 -8.32 -8.23 24.30
C GLY A 348 -8.07 -7.93 22.83
N THR A 349 -7.37 -8.81 22.10
CA THR A 349 -6.98 -8.61 20.68
C THR A 349 -7.56 -9.67 19.75
N LYS A 350 -8.07 -10.79 20.25
CA LYS A 350 -8.58 -11.90 19.43
C LYS A 350 -9.67 -11.49 18.44
N ASP A 351 -10.58 -10.63 18.86
CA ASP A 351 -11.67 -10.16 18.00
C ASP A 351 -11.17 -9.25 16.89
N LEU A 352 -10.17 -8.41 17.19
CA LEU A 352 -9.49 -7.59 16.19
C LEU A 352 -8.73 -8.45 15.17
N VAL A 353 -8.01 -9.50 15.63
CA VAL A 353 -7.31 -10.43 14.73
C VAL A 353 -8.32 -11.19 13.84
N ALA A 354 -9.47 -11.57 14.37
CA ALA A 354 -10.56 -12.15 13.57
C ALA A 354 -11.09 -11.15 12.52
N ALA A 355 -11.29 -9.89 12.91
CA ALA A 355 -11.69 -8.84 11.98
C ALA A 355 -10.65 -8.59 10.88
N ILE A 356 -9.35 -8.59 11.21
CA ILE A 356 -8.24 -8.50 10.25
C ILE A 356 -8.32 -9.64 9.23
N ASN A 357 -8.45 -10.91 9.69
CA ASN A 357 -8.52 -12.06 8.79
C ASN A 357 -9.73 -12.00 7.86
N ASN A 358 -10.90 -11.62 8.39
CA ASN A 358 -12.11 -11.44 7.59
C ASN A 358 -11.92 -10.35 6.52
N ARG A 359 -11.28 -9.23 6.91
CA ARG A 359 -11.00 -8.13 5.98
C ARG A 359 -9.97 -8.53 4.92
N LEU A 360 -8.90 -9.23 5.29
CA LEU A 360 -7.91 -9.74 4.33
C LEU A 360 -8.56 -10.64 3.28
N SER A 361 -9.43 -11.56 3.70
CA SER A 361 -10.15 -12.46 2.79
C SER A 361 -11.09 -11.70 1.86
N ALA A 362 -11.89 -10.78 2.39
CA ALA A 362 -12.85 -10.00 1.61
C ALA A 362 -12.13 -9.06 0.63
N LEU A 363 -11.10 -8.35 1.10
CA LEU A 363 -10.34 -7.39 0.30
C LEU A 363 -9.57 -8.07 -0.83
N SER A 364 -8.88 -9.19 -0.55
CA SER A 364 -8.16 -9.93 -1.58
C SER A 364 -9.09 -10.46 -2.67
N PHE A 365 -10.24 -11.03 -2.28
CA PHE A 365 -11.24 -11.48 -3.25
C PHE A 365 -11.74 -10.31 -4.11
N HIS A 366 -12.13 -9.20 -3.46
CA HIS A 366 -12.72 -8.06 -4.15
C HIS A 366 -11.74 -7.43 -5.15
N VAL A 367 -10.48 -7.21 -4.74
CA VAL A 367 -9.47 -6.60 -5.61
C VAL A 367 -9.10 -7.54 -6.77
N ARG A 368 -8.85 -8.81 -6.49
CA ARG A 368 -8.51 -9.81 -7.52
C ARG A 368 -9.59 -10.00 -8.57
N GLU A 369 -10.86 -9.91 -8.17
CA GLU A 369 -11.99 -10.16 -9.06
C GLU A 369 -12.44 -8.88 -9.78
N TYR A 370 -12.58 -7.75 -9.07
CA TYR A 370 -13.25 -6.58 -9.61
C TYR A 370 -12.30 -5.48 -10.13
N TYR A 371 -11.10 -5.34 -9.55
CA TYR A 371 -10.12 -4.38 -10.08
C TYR A 371 -9.33 -4.92 -11.26
N TRP A 372 -9.26 -6.24 -11.42
CA TRP A 372 -8.47 -6.85 -12.48
C TRP A 372 -9.06 -6.58 -13.86
N VAL A 373 -8.19 -6.17 -14.79
CA VAL A 373 -8.49 -6.04 -16.20
C VAL A 373 -7.38 -6.65 -17.04
N ASP A 374 -7.78 -7.49 -17.99
CA ASP A 374 -6.97 -8.08 -19.05
C ASP A 374 -7.80 -8.20 -20.33
N MET A 375 -7.19 -8.60 -21.42
CA MET A 375 -7.89 -8.76 -22.71
C MET A 375 -9.05 -9.79 -22.60
N LYS A 376 -8.90 -10.81 -21.77
CA LYS A 376 -9.95 -11.80 -21.55
C LYS A 376 -11.18 -11.16 -20.89
N LYS A 377 -10.98 -10.35 -19.85
CA LYS A 377 -12.05 -9.67 -19.13
C LYS A 377 -12.76 -8.64 -20.03
N ILE A 378 -12.00 -7.90 -20.84
CA ILE A 378 -12.56 -6.97 -21.83
C ILE A 378 -13.46 -7.73 -22.80
N ASN A 379 -12.99 -8.84 -23.35
CA ASN A 379 -13.77 -9.68 -24.26
C ASN A 379 -15.03 -10.25 -23.59
N GLU A 380 -14.98 -10.60 -22.29
CA GLU A 380 -16.17 -11.04 -21.53
C GLU A 380 -17.19 -9.90 -21.44
N ILE A 381 -16.77 -8.66 -21.14
CA ILE A 381 -17.66 -7.49 -21.07
C ILE A 381 -18.30 -7.21 -22.43
N TYR A 382 -17.54 -7.26 -23.54
CA TYR A 382 -18.09 -7.04 -24.88
C TYR A 382 -19.03 -8.15 -25.35
N ARG A 383 -18.80 -9.38 -24.89
CA ARG A 383 -19.60 -10.56 -25.29
C ARG A 383 -20.91 -10.67 -24.54
N TYR A 384 -20.95 -10.31 -23.26
CA TYR A 384 -22.09 -10.50 -22.39
C TYR A 384 -22.73 -9.17 -22.02
N LYS A 385 -24.05 -9.05 -22.24
CA LYS A 385 -24.81 -7.89 -21.79
C LYS A 385 -25.00 -7.94 -20.29
N THR A 386 -25.10 -6.77 -19.67
CA THR A 386 -25.26 -6.63 -18.21
C THR A 386 -26.59 -7.19 -17.71
N GLU A 387 -27.64 -7.16 -18.56
CA GLU A 387 -28.98 -7.66 -18.25
C GLU A 387 -29.14 -9.17 -18.47
N GLU A 388 -28.15 -9.84 -19.04
CA GLU A 388 -28.19 -11.27 -19.28
C GLU A 388 -27.81 -12.04 -18.01
N TYR A 389 -28.81 -12.59 -17.32
CA TYR A 389 -28.64 -13.45 -16.16
C TYR A 389 -28.62 -14.92 -16.61
N SER A 390 -27.52 -15.38 -17.15
CA SER A 390 -27.29 -16.79 -17.37
C SER A 390 -26.21 -17.35 -16.47
N VAL A 391 -26.17 -18.67 -16.30
CA VAL A 391 -25.09 -19.33 -15.52
C VAL A 391 -23.73 -19.10 -16.18
N ASP A 392 -23.72 -18.82 -17.47
CA ASP A 392 -22.55 -18.61 -18.30
C ASP A 392 -22.23 -17.13 -18.52
N ALA A 393 -23.07 -16.20 -18.03
CA ALA A 393 -22.80 -14.77 -18.11
C ALA A 393 -21.70 -14.38 -17.09
N ILE A 394 -20.57 -13.94 -17.59
CA ILE A 394 -19.37 -13.69 -16.80
C ILE A 394 -19.16 -12.19 -16.50
N ASN A 395 -19.94 -11.31 -17.13
CA ASN A 395 -19.88 -9.87 -16.86
C ASN A 395 -20.42 -9.55 -15.45
N LYS A 396 -19.55 -9.71 -14.46
CA LYS A 396 -19.86 -9.48 -13.05
C LYS A 396 -19.79 -8.01 -12.64
N PHE A 397 -19.19 -7.17 -13.47
CA PHE A 397 -18.96 -5.75 -13.16
C PHE A 397 -20.20 -4.89 -13.40
N ASN A 398 -21.19 -5.39 -14.12
CA ASN A 398 -22.33 -4.59 -14.60
C ASN A 398 -21.86 -3.35 -15.39
N ILE A 399 -20.87 -3.54 -16.24
CA ILE A 399 -20.27 -2.51 -17.08
C ILE A 399 -20.77 -2.68 -18.50
N TYR A 400 -21.26 -1.60 -19.11
CA TYR A 400 -21.59 -1.59 -20.52
C TYR A 400 -20.31 -1.41 -21.37
N PRO A 401 -20.23 -2.01 -22.57
CA PRO A 401 -19.06 -1.88 -23.44
C PRO A 401 -18.65 -0.45 -23.77
N ASP A 402 -19.61 0.47 -23.85
CA ASP A 402 -19.39 1.89 -24.10
C ASP A 402 -18.79 2.66 -22.91
N GLN A 403 -18.77 2.06 -21.72
CA GLN A 403 -18.07 2.60 -20.56
C GLN A 403 -16.57 2.27 -20.56
N ILE A 404 -16.12 1.31 -21.38
CA ILE A 404 -14.71 0.97 -21.50
C ILE A 404 -14.03 2.02 -22.38
N PRO A 405 -12.98 2.71 -21.89
CA PRO A 405 -12.25 3.68 -22.69
C PRO A 405 -11.66 3.04 -23.94
N SER A 406 -11.81 3.66 -25.10
CA SER A 406 -11.30 3.13 -26.37
C SER A 406 -9.79 2.90 -26.36
N TRP A 407 -9.02 3.79 -25.69
CA TRP A 407 -7.58 3.64 -25.57
C TRP A 407 -7.16 2.34 -24.89
N LEU A 408 -7.98 1.81 -23.97
CA LEU A 408 -7.65 0.61 -23.21
C LEU A 408 -7.63 -0.63 -24.11
N VAL A 409 -8.59 -0.76 -25.02
CA VAL A 409 -8.70 -1.90 -25.94
C VAL A 409 -7.48 -1.98 -26.87
N ASP A 410 -7.00 -0.81 -27.33
CA ASP A 410 -5.85 -0.72 -28.23
C ASP A 410 -4.50 -0.84 -27.48
N TRP A 411 -4.51 -0.51 -26.18
CA TRP A 411 -3.29 -0.43 -25.37
C TRP A 411 -2.93 -1.72 -24.66
N ILE A 412 -3.91 -2.44 -24.11
CA ILE A 412 -3.65 -3.63 -23.31
C ILE A 412 -3.08 -4.76 -24.18
N PRO A 413 -1.96 -5.41 -23.80
CA PRO A 413 -1.39 -6.51 -24.57
C PRO A 413 -2.24 -7.79 -24.42
N GLU A 414 -2.06 -8.76 -25.34
CA GLU A 414 -2.71 -10.07 -25.23
C GLU A 414 -2.27 -10.84 -23.97
N GLU A 415 -0.96 -10.76 -23.65
CA GLU A 415 -0.39 -11.31 -22.43
C GLU A 415 -0.02 -10.16 -21.49
N GLY A 416 -0.75 -10.05 -20.42
CA GLY A 416 -0.62 -9.00 -19.43
C GLY A 416 -1.96 -8.49 -18.97
N GLY A 417 -1.94 -7.75 -17.86
CA GLY A 417 -3.11 -7.16 -17.25
C GLY A 417 -2.70 -6.30 -16.07
N TYR A 418 -3.67 -5.65 -15.44
CA TYR A 418 -3.39 -4.81 -14.28
C TYR A 418 -4.65 -4.59 -13.44
N LEU A 419 -4.46 -4.01 -12.27
CA LEU A 419 -5.53 -3.57 -11.38
C LEU A 419 -5.84 -2.09 -11.69
N ILE A 420 -7.10 -1.77 -11.98
CA ILE A 420 -7.56 -0.41 -12.31
C ILE A 420 -7.36 0.55 -11.15
N GLY A 421 -7.29 1.85 -11.46
CA GLY A 421 -6.92 2.89 -10.50
C GLY A 421 -7.94 3.12 -9.40
N ASN A 422 -9.22 3.00 -9.70
CA ASN A 422 -10.31 3.21 -8.74
C ASN A 422 -11.55 2.43 -9.12
N LEU A 423 -12.24 1.91 -8.12
CA LEU A 423 -13.52 1.23 -8.29
C LEU A 423 -14.56 1.86 -7.36
N GLU A 424 -15.40 2.70 -7.92
CA GLU A 424 -16.49 3.36 -7.21
C GLU A 424 -17.81 3.08 -7.92
N PRO A 425 -18.94 2.93 -7.21
CA PRO A 425 -20.24 2.61 -7.84
C PRO A 425 -20.70 3.57 -8.94
N GLY A 426 -20.23 4.81 -8.92
CA GLY A 426 -20.57 5.82 -9.92
C GLY A 426 -19.47 6.13 -10.91
N HIS A 427 -18.25 5.66 -10.66
CA HIS A 427 -17.08 6.00 -11.46
C HIS A 427 -16.00 4.94 -11.36
N MET A 428 -15.61 4.37 -12.49
CA MET A 428 -14.48 3.47 -12.60
C MET A 428 -13.33 4.18 -13.30
N ASP A 429 -12.16 4.21 -12.66
CA ASP A 429 -10.97 4.75 -13.28
C ASP A 429 -10.11 3.63 -13.85
N PHE A 430 -10.18 3.45 -15.15
CA PHE A 430 -9.44 2.42 -15.87
C PHE A 430 -7.96 2.74 -16.09
N ARG A 431 -7.47 3.90 -15.65
CA ARG A 431 -6.05 4.23 -15.79
C ARG A 431 -5.18 3.27 -14.99
N PHE A 432 -3.99 2.99 -15.54
CA PHE A 432 -2.96 2.25 -14.82
C PHE A 432 -2.29 3.20 -13.81
N PHE A 433 -2.32 2.84 -12.53
CA PHE A 433 -1.60 3.56 -11.47
C PHE A 433 -0.46 2.70 -10.95
N THR A 434 0.75 3.20 -11.09
CA THR A 434 1.99 2.43 -10.87
C THR A 434 2.14 1.97 -9.43
N LEU A 435 1.99 2.87 -8.45
CA LEU A 435 2.23 2.55 -7.04
C LEU A 435 1.30 1.42 -6.56
N GLY A 436 0.00 1.52 -6.82
CA GLY A 436 -0.97 0.51 -6.38
C GLY A 436 -0.71 -0.86 -6.99
N ASN A 437 -0.36 -0.92 -8.29
CA ASN A 437 -0.03 -2.17 -8.97
C ASN A 437 1.28 -2.79 -8.45
N LEU A 438 2.34 -2.00 -8.26
CA LEU A 438 3.59 -2.49 -7.68
C LEU A 438 3.40 -2.99 -6.26
N TRP A 439 2.62 -2.24 -5.46
CA TRP A 439 2.36 -2.62 -4.08
C TRP A 439 1.46 -3.86 -3.96
N ALA A 440 0.56 -4.08 -4.92
CA ALA A 440 -0.20 -5.32 -5.02
C ALA A 440 0.72 -6.55 -5.25
N ILE A 441 1.75 -6.41 -6.08
CA ILE A 441 2.78 -7.45 -6.26
C ILE A 441 3.55 -7.67 -4.95
N VAL A 442 4.12 -6.61 -4.36
CA VAL A 442 4.96 -6.68 -3.16
C VAL A 442 4.20 -7.33 -1.99
N SER A 443 2.93 -6.97 -1.79
CA SER A 443 2.10 -7.47 -0.69
C SER A 443 1.45 -8.83 -0.94
N SER A 444 1.55 -9.42 -2.13
CA SER A 444 0.78 -10.59 -2.58
C SER A 444 -0.74 -10.37 -2.56
N LEU A 445 -1.18 -9.14 -2.84
CA LEU A 445 -2.60 -8.85 -3.04
C LEU A 445 -3.11 -9.46 -4.35
N GLY A 446 -2.36 -9.32 -5.45
CA GLY A 446 -2.60 -10.05 -6.70
C GLY A 446 -2.34 -11.55 -6.57
N THR A 447 -2.96 -12.37 -7.40
CA THR A 447 -2.56 -13.77 -7.55
C THR A 447 -1.18 -13.87 -8.21
N PRO A 448 -0.45 -15.00 -8.09
CA PRO A 448 0.83 -15.17 -8.79
C PRO A 448 0.77 -14.83 -10.27
N LYS A 449 -0.29 -15.28 -10.95
CA LYS A 449 -0.50 -14.98 -12.37
C LYS A 449 -0.77 -13.49 -12.62
N GLN A 450 -1.60 -12.84 -11.81
CA GLN A 450 -1.86 -11.41 -11.93
C GLN A 450 -0.58 -10.58 -11.68
N ASN A 451 0.23 -10.98 -10.69
CA ASN A 451 1.50 -10.31 -10.40
C ASN A 451 2.49 -10.44 -11.58
N GLU A 452 2.55 -11.61 -12.22
CA GLU A 452 3.32 -11.83 -13.43
C GLU A 452 2.80 -10.98 -14.60
N ASP A 453 1.50 -10.96 -14.79
CA ASP A 453 0.84 -10.22 -15.87
C ASP A 453 1.02 -8.70 -15.74
N ILE A 454 1.09 -8.15 -14.52
CA ILE A 454 1.41 -6.74 -14.29
C ILE A 454 2.83 -6.43 -14.77
N LEU A 455 3.83 -7.27 -14.46
CA LEU A 455 5.19 -7.07 -14.95
C LEU A 455 5.31 -7.29 -16.47
N ASN A 456 4.58 -8.24 -17.04
CA ASN A 456 4.50 -8.45 -18.49
C ASN A 456 3.93 -7.20 -19.19
N LEU A 457 2.89 -6.60 -18.63
CA LEU A 457 2.33 -5.33 -19.11
C LEU A 457 3.39 -4.21 -19.07
N ILE A 458 4.08 -4.04 -17.93
CA ILE A 458 5.11 -2.99 -17.79
C ILE A 458 6.23 -3.19 -18.81
N GLU A 459 6.66 -4.42 -19.04
CA GLU A 459 7.68 -4.74 -20.04
C GLU A 459 7.19 -4.49 -21.45
N ALA A 460 5.99 -4.96 -21.82
CA ALA A 460 5.39 -4.77 -23.13
C ALA A 460 5.11 -3.30 -23.45
N LYS A 461 4.80 -2.49 -22.43
CA LYS A 461 4.51 -1.05 -22.51
C LYS A 461 5.61 -0.18 -21.91
N TRP A 462 6.85 -0.62 -22.07
CA TRP A 462 8.02 0.05 -21.49
C TRP A 462 8.11 1.53 -21.87
N ASP A 463 7.89 1.86 -23.13
CA ASP A 463 7.95 3.24 -23.62
C ASP A 463 6.82 4.12 -23.08
N ASP A 464 5.69 3.52 -22.75
CA ASP A 464 4.55 4.21 -22.14
C ASP A 464 4.68 4.41 -20.64
N LEU A 465 5.26 3.44 -19.91
CA LEU A 465 5.27 3.41 -18.44
C LEU A 465 6.62 3.77 -17.83
N VAL A 466 7.72 3.44 -18.50
CA VAL A 466 9.10 3.68 -18.02
C VAL A 466 9.79 4.77 -18.83
N ALA A 467 9.77 4.63 -20.17
CA ALA A 467 10.33 5.57 -21.13
C ALA A 467 11.80 5.97 -20.84
N HIS A 468 12.06 7.27 -20.80
CA HIS A 468 13.41 7.84 -20.59
C HIS A 468 13.73 8.15 -19.12
N MET A 469 12.72 8.14 -18.26
CA MET A 469 12.86 8.31 -16.80
C MET A 469 11.78 7.46 -16.11
N PRO A 470 12.18 6.42 -15.37
CA PRO A 470 11.24 5.58 -14.64
C PRO A 470 10.73 6.27 -13.38
N LEU A 471 9.50 6.00 -12.94
CA LEU A 471 8.34 5.38 -13.57
C LEU A 471 7.24 6.43 -13.65
N LYS A 472 6.40 6.37 -14.70
CA LYS A 472 5.20 7.22 -14.72
C LYS A 472 4.28 6.84 -13.57
N ILE A 473 3.68 7.85 -12.93
CA ILE A 473 2.77 7.62 -11.80
C ILE A 473 1.45 7.00 -12.23
N CYS A 474 0.95 7.39 -13.39
CA CYS A 474 -0.23 6.80 -14.03
C CYS A 474 -0.16 6.89 -15.56
N TYR A 475 -0.99 6.09 -16.24
CA TYR A 475 -1.16 6.08 -17.67
C TYR A 475 -2.61 5.70 -18.06
N PRO A 476 -3.19 6.36 -19.08
CA PRO A 476 -2.72 7.58 -19.71
C PRO A 476 -2.91 8.82 -18.82
N ALA A 477 -2.36 9.95 -19.24
CA ALA A 477 -2.68 11.23 -18.62
C ALA A 477 -4.09 11.68 -19.05
N LEU A 478 -4.75 12.43 -18.17
CA LEU A 478 -5.96 13.17 -18.53
C LEU A 478 -5.57 14.32 -19.46
N GLU A 479 -6.24 14.45 -20.59
CA GLU A 479 -5.96 15.47 -21.59
C GLU A 479 -7.22 16.27 -21.95
N TYR A 480 -7.05 17.39 -22.62
CA TYR A 480 -8.10 18.25 -23.18
C TYR A 480 -9.27 18.52 -22.22
N GLU A 481 -10.47 18.14 -22.63
CA GLU A 481 -11.71 18.38 -21.88
C GLU A 481 -11.75 17.56 -20.59
N GLU A 482 -11.26 16.34 -20.60
CA GLU A 482 -11.21 15.45 -19.44
C GLU A 482 -10.31 16.04 -18.33
N TRP A 483 -9.11 16.53 -18.69
CA TRP A 483 -8.26 17.25 -17.77
C TRP A 483 -8.94 18.50 -17.19
N ARG A 484 -9.61 19.26 -18.06
CA ARG A 484 -10.29 20.49 -17.63
C ARG A 484 -11.42 20.22 -16.64
N ILE A 485 -12.21 19.18 -16.90
CA ILE A 485 -13.36 18.83 -16.05
C ILE A 485 -12.90 18.20 -14.73
N ILE A 486 -12.05 17.18 -14.80
CA ILE A 486 -11.66 16.39 -13.63
C ILE A 486 -10.75 17.19 -12.71
N THR A 487 -9.73 17.85 -13.24
CA THR A 487 -8.74 18.57 -12.42
C THR A 487 -9.10 20.03 -12.16
N GLY A 488 -10.17 20.57 -12.78
CA GLY A 488 -10.47 22.00 -12.74
C GLY A 488 -9.40 22.85 -13.43
N SER A 489 -8.67 22.30 -14.41
CA SER A 489 -7.53 22.95 -15.08
C SER A 489 -6.37 23.24 -14.12
N ASP A 490 -6.11 22.34 -13.18
CA ASP A 490 -5.01 22.49 -12.22
C ASP A 490 -3.65 22.68 -12.91
N PRO A 491 -2.95 23.80 -12.67
CA PRO A 491 -1.69 24.10 -13.34
C PRO A 491 -0.51 23.21 -12.93
N LYS A 492 -0.60 22.48 -11.81
CA LYS A 492 0.43 21.51 -11.39
C LYS A 492 0.21 20.16 -12.09
N ASN A 493 -1.06 19.74 -12.22
CA ASN A 493 -1.46 18.49 -12.87
C ASN A 493 -1.78 18.69 -14.38
N THR A 494 -0.96 19.47 -15.09
CA THR A 494 -1.10 19.55 -16.55
C THR A 494 -0.84 18.18 -17.19
N PRO A 495 -1.42 17.91 -18.39
CA PRO A 495 -1.22 16.62 -19.04
C PRO A 495 0.26 16.21 -19.13
N TRP A 496 0.57 14.99 -18.70
CA TRP A 496 1.90 14.39 -18.66
C TRP A 496 2.87 15.02 -17.65
N SER A 497 2.33 15.69 -16.63
CA SER A 497 3.10 16.34 -15.57
C SER A 497 2.56 15.96 -14.19
N TYR A 498 3.39 16.05 -13.17
CA TYR A 498 3.06 15.77 -11.77
C TYR A 498 2.29 14.45 -11.61
N HIS A 499 1.14 14.43 -10.93
CA HIS A 499 0.34 13.21 -10.77
C HIS A 499 -0.47 12.85 -12.03
N ASN A 500 -0.49 13.71 -13.03
CA ASN A 500 -1.16 13.46 -14.32
C ASN A 500 -0.20 12.90 -15.38
N GLY A 501 0.41 11.75 -15.08
CA GLY A 501 1.29 11.04 -16.01
C GLY A 501 2.75 11.49 -15.98
N GLY A 502 3.19 12.28 -14.98
CA GLY A 502 4.60 12.57 -14.75
C GLY A 502 5.38 11.34 -14.28
N SER A 503 6.69 11.32 -14.50
CA SER A 503 7.59 10.27 -13.98
C SER A 503 8.12 10.63 -12.60
N TRP A 504 8.06 9.64 -11.70
CA TRP A 504 8.43 9.78 -10.29
C TRP A 504 9.52 8.77 -9.93
N PRO A 505 10.79 9.19 -9.88
CA PRO A 505 11.90 8.27 -9.62
C PRO A 505 11.82 7.58 -8.25
N THR A 506 11.10 8.15 -7.30
CA THR A 506 10.86 7.50 -6.01
C THR A 506 10.22 6.11 -6.15
N LEU A 507 9.47 5.83 -7.22
CA LEU A 507 8.83 4.53 -7.47
C LEU A 507 9.82 3.40 -7.78
N LEU A 508 11.10 3.73 -8.03
CA LEU A 508 12.13 2.74 -8.36
C LEU A 508 12.29 1.66 -7.30
N TRP A 509 12.27 2.02 -6.01
CA TRP A 509 12.46 1.04 -4.94
C TRP A 509 11.33 0.00 -4.88
N GLN A 510 10.08 0.44 -5.13
CA GLN A 510 8.92 -0.44 -5.15
C GLN A 510 8.95 -1.35 -6.39
N PHE A 511 9.33 -0.78 -7.54
CA PHE A 511 9.52 -1.55 -8.77
C PHE A 511 10.63 -2.59 -8.61
N THR A 512 11.72 -2.22 -7.96
CA THR A 512 12.83 -3.14 -7.67
C THR A 512 12.39 -4.29 -6.78
N LEU A 513 11.64 -4.01 -5.70
CA LEU A 513 11.07 -5.05 -4.84
C LEU A 513 10.14 -5.99 -5.61
N ALA A 514 9.24 -5.43 -6.42
CA ALA A 514 8.31 -6.21 -7.22
C ALA A 514 9.05 -7.11 -8.23
N CYS A 515 10.06 -6.58 -8.92
CA CYS A 515 10.87 -7.33 -9.88
C CYS A 515 11.67 -8.46 -9.21
N ILE A 516 12.32 -8.18 -8.07
CA ILE A 516 13.08 -9.21 -7.32
C ILE A 516 12.13 -10.31 -6.85
N LYS A 517 10.99 -9.95 -6.27
CA LYS A 517 9.98 -10.92 -5.82
C LYS A 517 9.51 -11.85 -6.93
N MET A 518 9.34 -11.34 -8.13
CA MET A 518 8.87 -12.10 -9.29
C MET A 518 10.01 -12.77 -10.08
N GLY A 519 11.26 -12.72 -9.58
CA GLY A 519 12.43 -13.32 -10.23
C GLY A 519 12.85 -12.64 -11.52
N ARG A 520 12.54 -11.33 -11.67
CA ARG A 520 12.85 -10.51 -12.87
C ARG A 520 13.68 -9.27 -12.52
N PRO A 521 14.81 -9.39 -11.80
CA PRO A 521 15.63 -8.25 -11.39
C PRO A 521 16.21 -7.46 -12.56
N GLU A 522 16.35 -8.06 -13.76
CA GLU A 522 16.85 -7.41 -14.97
C GLU A 522 15.99 -6.21 -15.40
N LEU A 523 14.67 -6.24 -15.17
CA LEU A 523 13.80 -5.11 -15.45
C LEU A 523 14.10 -3.92 -14.53
N ALA A 524 14.31 -4.20 -13.25
CA ALA A 524 14.69 -3.18 -12.28
C ALA A 524 16.10 -2.64 -12.57
N GLN A 525 17.07 -3.48 -12.92
CA GLN A 525 18.41 -3.06 -13.32
C GLN A 525 18.37 -2.10 -14.51
N LYS A 526 17.56 -2.42 -15.53
CA LYS A 526 17.37 -1.57 -16.70
C LYS A 526 16.76 -0.20 -16.31
N ALA A 527 15.75 -0.18 -15.43
CA ALA A 527 15.12 1.05 -14.98
C ALA A 527 16.08 1.92 -14.13
N VAL A 528 16.80 1.30 -13.19
CA VAL A 528 17.79 2.00 -12.35
C VAL A 528 18.90 2.60 -13.21
N ALA A 529 19.42 1.85 -14.20
CA ALA A 529 20.46 2.35 -15.12
C ALA A 529 19.99 3.56 -15.95
N LEU A 530 18.71 3.62 -16.35
CA LEU A 530 18.13 4.79 -17.00
C LEU A 530 18.09 6.01 -16.07
N ALA A 531 17.67 5.80 -14.83
CA ALA A 531 17.60 6.87 -13.83
C ALA A 531 19.00 7.40 -13.45
N GLU A 532 19.97 6.51 -13.27
CA GLU A 532 21.36 6.83 -12.90
C GLU A 532 22.03 7.81 -13.89
N GLN A 533 21.69 7.73 -15.17
CA GLN A 533 22.25 8.63 -16.20
C GLN A 533 21.88 10.12 -15.99
N ARG A 534 20.83 10.41 -15.23
CA ARG A 534 20.26 11.74 -15.18
C ARG A 534 20.04 12.31 -13.80
N LEU A 535 19.74 11.50 -12.79
CA LEU A 535 19.29 11.97 -11.49
C LEU A 535 20.24 12.98 -10.84
N SER A 536 21.54 12.69 -10.83
CA SER A 536 22.56 13.60 -10.29
C SER A 536 22.69 14.88 -11.12
N VAL A 537 22.76 14.75 -12.47
CA VAL A 537 22.88 15.90 -13.39
C VAL A 537 21.68 16.85 -13.27
N ASP A 538 20.48 16.30 -13.07
CA ASP A 538 19.23 17.04 -12.93
C ASP A 538 18.96 17.48 -11.47
N LYS A 539 19.91 17.22 -10.53
CA LYS A 539 19.84 17.57 -9.11
C LYS A 539 18.69 16.91 -8.36
N TRP A 540 18.47 15.64 -8.60
CA TRP A 540 17.51 14.78 -7.86
C TRP A 540 16.10 15.38 -7.77
N PRO A 541 15.42 15.63 -8.90
CA PRO A 541 14.12 16.27 -8.89
C PRO A 541 13.04 15.35 -8.34
N GLU A 542 11.96 15.95 -7.85
CA GLU A 542 10.76 15.29 -7.37
C GLU A 542 10.09 14.45 -8.47
N TYR A 543 9.86 15.07 -9.63
CA TYR A 543 9.24 14.44 -10.79
C TYR A 543 9.72 15.06 -12.11
N TYR A 544 9.44 14.34 -13.19
CA TYR A 544 9.73 14.76 -14.56
C TYR A 544 8.46 14.89 -15.37
N ASP A 545 8.41 15.89 -16.23
CA ASP A 545 7.45 16.00 -17.31
C ASP A 545 7.72 14.94 -18.38
N THR A 546 6.70 14.19 -18.78
CA THR A 546 6.85 13.07 -19.70
C THR A 546 6.36 13.36 -21.12
N ARG A 547 5.73 14.50 -21.38
CA ARG A 547 5.28 14.90 -22.72
C ARG A 547 6.44 14.97 -23.72
N SER A 548 7.60 15.42 -23.26
CA SER A 548 8.83 15.50 -24.05
C SER A 548 9.91 14.52 -23.59
N GLY A 549 9.63 13.73 -22.55
CA GLY A 549 10.50 12.68 -22.03
C GLY A 549 11.78 13.12 -21.33
N ARG A 550 11.99 14.42 -21.09
CA ARG A 550 13.30 14.91 -20.64
C ARG A 550 13.31 16.09 -19.69
N PHE A 551 12.18 16.75 -19.43
CA PHE A 551 12.19 17.96 -18.64
C PHE A 551 11.87 17.70 -17.18
N ILE A 552 12.68 18.27 -16.28
CA ILE A 552 12.33 18.42 -14.87
C ILE A 552 10.97 19.12 -14.81
N GLY A 553 10.04 18.61 -14.01
CA GLY A 553 8.71 19.18 -13.86
C GLY A 553 8.77 20.64 -13.45
N LYS A 554 7.95 21.49 -14.04
CA LYS A 554 7.98 22.94 -13.86
C LYS A 554 7.96 23.41 -12.40
N GLN A 555 7.29 22.66 -11.53
CA GLN A 555 7.18 22.94 -10.09
C GLN A 555 7.84 21.85 -9.24
N SER A 556 8.68 21.03 -9.86
CA SER A 556 9.42 19.97 -9.19
C SER A 556 10.44 20.57 -8.21
N ARG A 557 10.48 20.04 -7.00
CA ARG A 557 11.53 20.36 -6.04
C ARG A 557 12.81 19.62 -6.40
N LEU A 558 13.93 20.23 -6.16
CA LEU A 558 15.26 19.64 -6.35
C LEU A 558 15.75 19.06 -5.01
N ASN A 559 16.75 18.20 -5.07
CA ASN A 559 17.26 17.46 -3.92
C ASN A 559 16.11 16.82 -3.12
N GLN A 560 15.18 16.20 -3.85
CA GLN A 560 14.03 15.52 -3.28
C GLN A 560 14.48 14.23 -2.57
N THR A 561 14.29 14.18 -1.28
CA THR A 561 14.88 13.15 -0.42
C THR A 561 14.41 11.75 -0.78
N TRP A 562 13.12 11.55 -1.06
CA TRP A 562 12.63 10.22 -1.44
C TRP A 562 13.06 9.77 -2.84
N THR A 563 13.41 10.69 -3.75
CA THR A 563 14.05 10.35 -5.04
C THR A 563 15.45 9.80 -4.81
N ILE A 564 16.24 10.50 -3.98
CA ILE A 564 17.59 10.09 -3.57
C ILE A 564 17.56 8.73 -2.89
N ALA A 565 16.71 8.60 -1.87
CA ALA A 565 16.56 7.39 -1.07
C ALA A 565 16.01 6.20 -1.88
N GLY A 566 15.03 6.45 -2.76
CA GLY A 566 14.48 5.42 -3.64
C GLY A 566 15.52 4.85 -4.60
N PHE A 567 16.42 5.69 -5.13
CA PHE A 567 17.55 5.24 -5.93
C PHE A 567 18.54 4.40 -5.10
N LEU A 568 18.96 4.87 -3.92
CA LEU A 568 19.87 4.14 -3.03
C LEU A 568 19.27 2.79 -2.60
N ALA A 569 18.02 2.77 -2.16
CA ALA A 569 17.34 1.54 -1.78
C ALA A 569 17.27 0.54 -2.94
N SER A 570 16.99 1.00 -4.16
CA SER A 570 16.97 0.15 -5.36
C SER A 570 18.34 -0.46 -5.64
N LYS A 571 19.41 0.32 -5.57
CA LYS A 571 20.78 -0.17 -5.77
C LYS A 571 21.15 -1.25 -4.74
N MET A 572 20.91 -0.97 -3.46
CA MET A 572 21.22 -1.91 -2.37
C MET A 572 20.40 -3.20 -2.44
N LEU A 573 19.12 -3.12 -2.85
CA LEU A 573 18.27 -4.30 -3.01
C LEU A 573 18.69 -5.16 -4.21
N LEU A 574 19.18 -4.54 -5.29
CA LEU A 574 19.72 -5.28 -6.44
C LEU A 574 21.06 -5.95 -6.12
N GLU A 575 21.86 -5.36 -5.25
CA GLU A 575 23.11 -5.92 -4.77
C GLU A 575 22.90 -7.05 -3.76
N ASN A 576 21.86 -6.95 -2.95
CA ASN A 576 21.53 -7.91 -1.90
C ASN A 576 20.05 -8.34 -2.00
N PRO A 577 19.69 -9.15 -3.01
CA PRO A 577 18.30 -9.55 -3.25
C PRO A 577 17.68 -10.33 -2.08
N GLU A 578 18.50 -11.00 -1.25
CA GLU A 578 18.07 -11.70 -0.05
C GLU A 578 17.46 -10.74 0.99
N LYS A 579 17.92 -9.49 1.08
CA LYS A 579 17.31 -8.46 1.94
C LYS A 579 15.93 -8.04 1.44
N ALA A 580 15.66 -8.12 0.13
CA ALA A 580 14.36 -7.84 -0.42
C ALA A 580 13.28 -8.80 0.09
N SER A 581 13.64 -10.08 0.31
CA SER A 581 12.71 -11.09 0.85
C SER A 581 12.17 -10.73 2.24
N LEU A 582 12.88 -9.90 3.00
CA LEU A 582 12.42 -9.42 4.30
C LEU A 582 11.32 -8.35 4.19
N LEU A 583 11.23 -7.70 3.04
CA LEU A 583 10.34 -6.55 2.79
C LEU A 583 9.04 -6.91 2.08
N PHE A 584 9.01 -7.97 1.30
CA PHE A 584 7.79 -8.44 0.64
C PHE A 584 7.12 -9.59 1.42
N TRP A 585 5.95 -10.00 0.99
CA TRP A 585 5.19 -11.11 1.57
C TRP A 585 5.10 -12.27 0.59
N GLU A 586 5.23 -13.48 1.12
CA GLU A 586 4.91 -14.70 0.38
C GLU A 586 3.39 -14.84 0.17
N GLU A 587 3.00 -15.73 -0.75
CA GLU A 587 1.60 -16.03 -0.97
C GLU A 587 0.95 -16.58 0.31
N ASP A 588 -0.25 -16.13 0.55
CA ASP A 588 -1.10 -16.64 1.63
C ASP A 588 -2.06 -17.69 1.04
N TYR A 589 -1.65 -18.93 1.09
CA TYR A 589 -2.41 -20.04 0.50
C TYR A 589 -3.78 -20.23 1.14
N GLU A 590 -3.94 -19.91 2.43
CA GLU A 590 -5.24 -19.97 3.10
C GLU A 590 -6.23 -18.96 2.50
N LEU A 591 -5.75 -17.74 2.23
CA LEU A 591 -6.55 -16.72 1.56
C LEU A 591 -6.86 -17.08 0.10
N LEU A 592 -5.94 -17.75 -0.59
CA LEU A 592 -6.17 -18.24 -1.95
C LEU A 592 -7.25 -19.31 -1.99
N GLU A 593 -7.23 -20.29 -1.08
CA GLU A 593 -8.23 -21.34 -1.00
C GLU A 593 -9.62 -20.79 -0.69
N ILE A 594 -9.73 -19.81 0.21
CA ILE A 594 -10.99 -19.14 0.53
C ILE A 594 -11.55 -18.46 -0.73
N CYS A 595 -10.72 -17.76 -1.49
CA CYS A 595 -11.14 -17.11 -2.74
C CYS A 595 -11.62 -18.14 -3.77
N VAL A 596 -10.88 -19.21 -3.99
CA VAL A 596 -11.26 -20.29 -4.92
C VAL A 596 -12.57 -20.97 -4.49
N CYS A 597 -12.74 -21.24 -3.20
CA CYS A 597 -13.98 -21.80 -2.65
C CYS A 597 -15.17 -20.85 -2.82
N ALA A 598 -14.97 -19.55 -2.63
CA ALA A 598 -16.02 -18.55 -2.84
C ALA A 598 -16.47 -18.51 -4.31
N LEU A 599 -15.51 -18.47 -5.25
CA LEU A 599 -15.76 -18.51 -6.69
C LEU A 599 -16.48 -19.81 -7.12
N SER A 600 -16.06 -20.96 -6.59
CA SER A 600 -16.66 -22.24 -6.92
C SER A 600 -18.09 -22.41 -6.39
N LYS A 601 -18.41 -21.77 -5.25
CA LYS A 601 -19.75 -21.80 -4.66
C LYS A 601 -20.74 -20.90 -5.40
N THR A 602 -20.29 -19.80 -5.99
CA THR A 602 -21.16 -18.93 -6.81
C THR A 602 -21.59 -19.61 -8.13
N GLY A 603 -20.78 -20.55 -8.66
CA GLY A 603 -21.10 -21.30 -9.88
C GLY A 603 -22.04 -22.51 -9.69
N ARG A 604 -22.44 -22.89 -8.47
CA ARG A 604 -23.20 -24.15 -8.19
C ARG A 604 -24.51 -24.00 -7.45
N LYS A 605 -25.17 -22.88 -7.44
CA LYS A 605 -26.60 -22.87 -7.09
C LYS A 605 -27.40 -23.29 -8.31
N LYS A 606 -27.60 -24.60 -8.46
CA LYS A 606 -28.69 -25.12 -9.29
C LYS A 606 -29.98 -24.47 -8.79
N CYS A 607 -30.52 -23.60 -9.63
CA CYS A 607 -31.83 -23.01 -9.39
C CYS A 607 -32.86 -24.13 -9.30
N SER A 608 -33.47 -24.33 -8.13
CA SER A 608 -34.51 -25.34 -7.88
C SER A 608 -35.83 -25.05 -8.63
N ARG A 609 -35.80 -24.22 -9.66
CA ARG A 609 -36.97 -23.90 -10.50
C ARG A 609 -37.28 -24.91 -11.60
N SER A 610 -36.45 -25.92 -11.82
CA SER A 610 -36.75 -26.96 -12.81
C SER A 610 -37.70 -28.08 -12.31
N ALA A 611 -38.02 -28.13 -11.01
CA ALA A 611 -38.92 -29.13 -10.45
C ALA A 611 -40.40 -28.72 -10.40
N ALA A 612 -40.74 -27.49 -10.76
CA ALA A 612 -42.12 -26.96 -10.67
C ALA A 612 -42.85 -26.88 -12.04
N ARG A 613 -42.32 -27.47 -13.11
CA ARG A 613 -42.91 -27.37 -14.45
C ARG A 613 -43.50 -28.68 -15.00
N SER A 614 -43.67 -29.71 -14.17
CA SER A 614 -44.25 -30.99 -14.61
C SER A 614 -45.56 -31.37 -13.94
N GLN A 615 -46.30 -30.44 -13.36
CA GLN A 615 -47.66 -30.70 -12.90
C GLN A 615 -48.55 -29.51 -13.28
N ASN A 616 -49.06 -29.54 -14.48
CA ASN A 616 -50.39 -29.04 -14.88
C ASN A 616 -50.59 -29.26 -16.39
N HIS A 617 -50.97 -30.48 -16.72
CA HIS A 617 -51.76 -30.81 -17.88
C HIS A 617 -52.76 -31.85 -17.44
N VAL A 618 -53.93 -31.43 -17.06
CA VAL A 618 -55.23 -32.02 -17.38
C VAL A 618 -56.17 -30.85 -17.58
#